data_1f900240ef1ab195240a67815f785651
#
_entry.id   1f900240ef1ab195240a67815f785651
#
_cell.length_a   1.000
_cell.length_b   1.000
_cell.length_c   1.000
_cell.angle_alpha   90.00
_cell.angle_beta   90.00
_cell.angle_gamma   90.00
#
_symmetry.space_group_name_H-M   'P 1'
#
loop_
_entity.id
_entity.type
_entity.pdbx_description
1 polymer ?
#
loop_
_entity_poly.entity_id
_entity_poly.type
_entity_poly.pdbx_seq_one_letter_code
_entity_poly.pdbx_strand_id
1 'polypeptide(L)'
;MSTSAAMEQLAANTDASVQRLLEWLSIPSISTDPTYADHCRSAAEWAAAQFRECGLEAEVRPAGDPKFPGDLSKGGGHPIVVAKSEGDRDYKGPHVLFYGHYDVQPVDPLNLWESDPFKPVIRDARPGEGGGKRIVARGAVDDKGQVLTFIEALRAWKSATGKPAGGVKFTVLLEGEEESGSVSLEPFVMKNRAEFADCDVCLISDTGMLGRGKPAITYGVRGLAYTEVTLHASNQDLHSGLWGGRCPNPITELSRVLAQLHDKKRRVTLPGFYDAVVPLTKQERANWKALKFNSKAALKKIGLPPAADIGEAGFTAMEREWGRPTAEINGIWGGYTGKGAKTVIPAHASAKVSFRLVANQDPRKITKLFFKWCKDRTPPGCRWELTDHHGGFGVTTPIDSEAMQAANRAIKKATGKAPALIKSGGSIPVAGMLKDKLGIDTIFMGFGLDDDRVHSPNEKFELECFEIGKKSHAAFIGELLGG
;
A
#
# COMPACT_ATOMS: atom_id res chain seq x y z
N MET A 1 28.81 7.53 -19.81
CA MET A 1 28.39 8.73 -18.99
C MET A 1 27.99 8.20 -17.64
N SER A 2 28.44 8.78 -16.55
CA SER A 2 28.42 8.10 -15.26
C SER A 2 27.25 8.54 -14.37
N THR A 3 26.77 7.63 -13.55
CA THR A 3 25.85 7.91 -12.41
C THR A 3 26.32 9.13 -11.59
N SER A 4 27.66 9.38 -11.52
CA SER A 4 28.25 10.55 -10.85
C SER A 4 27.71 11.88 -11.39
N ALA A 5 27.64 12.04 -12.72
CA ALA A 5 27.12 13.27 -13.32
C ALA A 5 25.63 13.51 -12.97
N ALA A 6 24.81 12.48 -12.94
CA ALA A 6 23.42 12.61 -12.49
C ALA A 6 23.33 12.97 -11.00
N MET A 7 24.21 12.40 -10.15
CA MET A 7 24.29 12.75 -8.72
C MET A 7 24.71 14.22 -8.50
N GLU A 8 25.63 14.74 -9.30
CA GLU A 8 26.05 16.15 -9.29
C GLU A 8 24.88 17.08 -9.67
N GLN A 9 24.08 16.68 -10.69
CA GLN A 9 22.86 17.42 -11.06
C GLN A 9 21.82 17.44 -9.93
N LEU A 10 21.61 16.31 -9.22
CA LEU A 10 20.72 16.29 -8.06
C LEU A 10 21.19 17.25 -6.97
N ALA A 11 22.49 17.25 -6.66
CA ALA A 11 23.05 18.11 -5.63
C ALA A 11 22.93 19.61 -6.00
N ALA A 12 23.15 19.95 -7.27
CA ALA A 12 23.05 21.33 -7.78
C ALA A 12 21.60 21.86 -7.78
N ASN A 13 20.58 20.97 -7.80
CA ASN A 13 19.18 21.33 -7.95
C ASN A 13 18.35 21.02 -6.70
N THR A 14 18.96 20.86 -5.53
CA THR A 14 18.27 20.50 -4.28
C THR A 14 17.11 21.45 -3.95
N ASP A 15 17.36 22.77 -3.91
CA ASP A 15 16.32 23.74 -3.57
C ASP A 15 15.19 23.76 -4.60
N ALA A 16 15.51 23.68 -5.89
CA ALA A 16 14.52 23.62 -6.95
C ALA A 16 13.65 22.34 -6.88
N SER A 17 14.21 21.22 -6.48
CA SER A 17 13.47 19.98 -6.29
C SER A 17 12.50 20.06 -5.11
N VAL A 18 12.92 20.70 -4.02
CA VAL A 18 12.06 20.97 -2.87
C VAL A 18 10.92 21.91 -3.26
N GLN A 19 11.21 22.97 -4.02
CA GLN A 19 10.19 23.92 -4.47
C GLN A 19 9.11 23.22 -5.33
N ARG A 20 9.50 22.35 -6.27
CA ARG A 20 8.54 21.55 -7.05
C ARG A 20 7.67 20.64 -6.17
N LEU A 21 8.25 20.07 -5.11
CA LEU A 21 7.45 19.29 -4.15
C LEU A 21 6.40 20.16 -3.45
N LEU A 22 6.80 21.36 -2.97
CA LEU A 22 5.85 22.27 -2.33
C LEU A 22 4.72 22.70 -3.28
N GLU A 23 5.04 22.95 -4.55
CA GLU A 23 4.05 23.27 -5.58
C GLU A 23 3.02 22.13 -5.77
N TRP A 24 3.49 20.89 -5.93
CA TRP A 24 2.60 19.76 -6.14
C TRP A 24 1.76 19.44 -4.91
N LEU A 25 2.33 19.56 -3.72
CA LEU A 25 1.61 19.38 -2.44
C LEU A 25 0.53 20.43 -2.20
N SER A 26 0.64 21.61 -2.83
CA SER A 26 -0.37 22.66 -2.72
C SER A 26 -1.65 22.35 -3.51
N ILE A 27 -1.68 21.31 -4.32
CA ILE A 27 -2.86 20.86 -5.07
C ILE A 27 -3.62 19.82 -4.24
N PRO A 28 -4.85 20.11 -3.75
CA PRO A 28 -5.60 19.24 -2.87
C PRO A 28 -6.31 18.11 -3.64
N SER A 29 -5.58 17.13 -4.13
CA SER A 29 -6.09 16.02 -4.95
C SER A 29 -6.74 14.90 -4.13
N ILE A 30 -7.77 15.23 -3.36
CA ILE A 30 -8.54 14.25 -2.57
C ILE A 30 -9.46 13.47 -3.50
N SER A 31 -9.20 12.18 -3.69
CA SER A 31 -9.94 11.34 -4.65
C SER A 31 -11.31 10.89 -4.17
N THR A 32 -11.51 10.82 -2.85
CA THR A 32 -12.74 10.30 -2.26
C THR A 32 -13.92 11.29 -2.31
N ASP A 33 -13.66 12.56 -2.61
CA ASP A 33 -14.67 13.62 -2.66
C ASP A 33 -14.75 14.22 -4.07
N PRO A 34 -15.89 14.09 -4.78
CA PRO A 34 -16.07 14.59 -6.15
C PRO A 34 -15.84 16.11 -6.29
N THR A 35 -15.95 16.89 -5.21
CA THR A 35 -15.69 18.33 -5.24
C THR A 35 -14.22 18.67 -5.54
N TYR A 36 -13.31 17.71 -5.35
CA TYR A 36 -11.89 17.84 -5.67
C TYR A 36 -11.50 17.27 -7.05
N ALA A 37 -12.46 16.88 -7.88
CA ALA A 37 -12.17 16.26 -9.20
C ALA A 37 -11.27 17.13 -10.09
N ASP A 38 -11.49 18.47 -10.11
CA ASP A 38 -10.65 19.41 -10.86
C ASP A 38 -9.24 19.53 -10.27
N HIS A 39 -9.10 19.39 -8.96
CA HIS A 39 -7.79 19.36 -8.31
C HIS A 39 -7.03 18.06 -8.60
N CYS A 40 -7.72 16.92 -8.63
CA CYS A 40 -7.13 15.66 -9.08
C CYS A 40 -6.64 15.77 -10.52
N ARG A 41 -7.43 16.36 -11.42
CA ARG A 41 -7.00 16.64 -12.79
C ARG A 41 -5.77 17.56 -12.84
N SER A 42 -5.78 18.65 -12.07
CA SER A 42 -4.64 19.58 -12.00
C SER A 42 -3.37 18.92 -11.49
N ALA A 43 -3.47 18.00 -10.51
CA ALA A 43 -2.33 17.24 -9.99
C ALA A 43 -1.77 16.26 -11.05
N ALA A 44 -2.64 15.61 -11.83
CA ALA A 44 -2.25 14.76 -12.95
C ALA A 44 -1.55 15.55 -14.07
N GLU A 45 -2.10 16.71 -14.44
CA GLU A 45 -1.53 17.57 -15.47
C GLU A 45 -0.16 18.14 -15.06
N TRP A 46 -0.03 18.53 -13.78
CA TRP A 46 1.25 18.94 -13.22
C TRP A 46 2.30 17.83 -13.35
N ALA A 47 1.97 16.60 -12.92
CA ALA A 47 2.87 15.45 -13.02
C ALA A 47 3.26 15.15 -14.48
N ALA A 48 2.28 15.13 -15.39
CA ALA A 48 2.53 14.92 -16.82
C ALA A 48 3.47 16.00 -17.41
N ALA A 49 3.31 17.25 -16.99
CA ALA A 49 4.22 18.33 -17.40
C ALA A 49 5.65 18.07 -16.91
N GLN A 50 5.82 17.61 -15.64
CA GLN A 50 7.15 17.28 -15.13
C GLN A 50 7.81 16.13 -15.92
N PHE A 51 7.07 15.08 -16.29
CA PHE A 51 7.60 14.01 -17.12
C PHE A 51 8.02 14.51 -18.52
N ARG A 52 7.23 15.40 -19.16
CA ARG A 52 7.61 16.03 -20.43
C ARG A 52 8.89 16.85 -20.33
N GLU A 53 9.08 17.60 -19.27
CA GLU A 53 10.32 18.33 -18.99
C GLU A 53 11.54 17.38 -18.81
N CYS A 54 11.29 16.16 -18.30
CA CYS A 54 12.31 15.10 -18.26
C CYS A 54 12.54 14.42 -19.62
N GLY A 55 11.78 14.83 -20.66
CA GLY A 55 11.92 14.33 -22.03
C GLY A 55 11.13 13.06 -22.32
N LEU A 56 10.20 12.65 -21.43
CA LEU A 56 9.30 11.54 -21.68
C LEU A 56 8.08 12.03 -22.51
N GLU A 57 7.51 11.13 -23.30
CA GLU A 57 6.18 11.33 -23.88
C GLU A 57 5.15 11.08 -22.79
N ALA A 58 4.38 12.11 -22.37
CA ALA A 58 3.43 11.99 -21.27
C ALA A 58 2.05 12.52 -21.62
N GLU A 59 1.04 11.75 -21.25
CA GLU A 59 -0.37 12.02 -21.50
C GLU A 59 -1.18 11.87 -20.22
N VAL A 60 -2.22 12.72 -20.09
CA VAL A 60 -3.27 12.58 -19.07
C VAL A 60 -4.48 11.95 -19.76
N ARG A 61 -4.84 10.75 -19.35
CA ARG A 61 -5.89 9.95 -19.99
C ARG A 61 -7.09 9.80 -19.05
N PRO A 62 -8.32 9.87 -19.58
CA PRO A 62 -9.51 9.64 -18.75
C PRO A 62 -9.59 8.19 -18.28
N ALA A 63 -10.08 7.99 -17.07
CA ALA A 63 -10.46 6.69 -16.50
C ALA A 63 -11.92 6.71 -16.06
N GLY A 64 -12.53 5.55 -15.92
CA GLY A 64 -13.95 5.41 -15.57
C GLY A 64 -14.90 5.89 -16.67
N ASP A 65 -16.16 6.17 -16.28
CA ASP A 65 -17.18 6.73 -17.20
C ASP A 65 -16.93 8.23 -17.42
N PRO A 66 -16.64 8.66 -18.68
CA PRO A 66 -16.36 10.05 -18.98
C PRO A 66 -17.54 11.01 -18.74
N LYS A 67 -18.75 10.49 -18.51
CA LYS A 67 -19.93 11.31 -18.16
C LYS A 67 -19.88 11.81 -16.72
N PHE A 68 -19.11 11.17 -15.87
CA PHE A 68 -19.03 11.45 -14.44
C PHE A 68 -17.59 11.57 -13.96
N PRO A 69 -16.76 12.44 -14.56
CA PRO A 69 -15.34 12.51 -14.25
C PRO A 69 -15.12 12.80 -12.75
N GLY A 70 -14.36 11.94 -12.08
CA GLY A 70 -14.06 12.05 -10.65
C GLY A 70 -15.19 11.66 -9.70
N ASP A 71 -16.39 11.30 -10.20
CA ASP A 71 -17.49 10.83 -9.35
C ASP A 71 -17.50 9.29 -9.33
N LEU A 72 -16.73 8.71 -8.42
CA LEU A 72 -16.60 7.26 -8.27
C LEU A 72 -17.94 6.58 -7.95
N SER A 73 -18.87 7.28 -7.28
CA SER A 73 -20.19 6.73 -6.91
C SER A 73 -21.06 6.48 -8.14
N LYS A 74 -20.77 7.13 -9.27
CA LYS A 74 -21.46 6.98 -10.55
C LYS A 74 -20.61 6.24 -11.59
N GLY A 75 -19.52 5.60 -11.16
CA GLY A 75 -18.61 4.89 -12.06
C GLY A 75 -17.67 5.79 -12.85
N GLY A 76 -17.61 7.08 -12.51
CA GLY A 76 -16.57 8.00 -13.00
C GLY A 76 -15.21 7.64 -12.45
N GLY A 77 -14.15 8.25 -12.99
CA GLY A 77 -12.79 8.00 -12.53
C GLY A 77 -11.92 9.26 -12.58
N HIS A 78 -10.85 9.24 -11.80
CA HIS A 78 -9.82 10.26 -11.87
C HIS A 78 -8.84 9.96 -13.00
N PRO A 79 -8.23 10.98 -13.64
CA PRO A 79 -7.33 10.78 -14.78
C PRO A 79 -6.12 9.90 -14.41
N ILE A 80 -5.61 9.17 -15.38
CA ILE A 80 -4.38 8.40 -15.26
C ILE A 80 -3.30 9.08 -16.11
N VAL A 81 -2.10 9.26 -15.54
CA VAL A 81 -0.92 9.74 -16.28
C VAL A 81 -0.15 8.54 -16.79
N VAL A 82 0.07 8.50 -18.11
CA VAL A 82 0.97 7.54 -18.75
C VAL A 82 2.12 8.31 -19.36
N ALA A 83 3.36 7.95 -19.00
CA ALA A 83 4.54 8.54 -19.59
C ALA A 83 5.53 7.47 -20.05
N LYS A 84 6.27 7.74 -21.15
CA LYS A 84 7.15 6.74 -21.78
C LYS A 84 8.51 7.33 -22.15
N SER A 85 9.54 6.52 -21.94
CA SER A 85 10.85 6.64 -22.55
C SER A 85 11.14 5.34 -23.30
N GLU A 86 11.32 5.41 -24.59
CA GLU A 86 11.58 4.22 -25.44
C GLU A 86 12.97 3.59 -25.18
N GLY A 87 13.83 4.29 -24.46
CA GLY A 87 15.21 3.88 -24.28
C GLY A 87 16.08 4.11 -25.52
N ASP A 88 17.37 3.94 -25.35
CA ASP A 88 18.32 3.99 -26.47
C ASP A 88 18.22 2.71 -27.33
N ARG A 89 18.59 2.81 -28.63
CA ARG A 89 18.61 1.65 -29.55
C ARG A 89 19.47 0.49 -29.03
N ASP A 90 20.52 0.81 -28.29
CA ASP A 90 21.47 -0.17 -27.74
C ASP A 90 21.13 -0.63 -26.33
N TYR A 91 20.06 -0.09 -25.74
CA TYR A 91 19.62 -0.50 -24.41
C TYR A 91 19.15 -1.96 -24.43
N LYS A 92 19.71 -2.79 -23.55
CA LYS A 92 19.41 -4.23 -23.42
C LYS A 92 18.91 -4.60 -22.02
N GLY A 93 18.79 -3.60 -21.13
CA GLY A 93 18.27 -3.82 -19.80
C GLY A 93 16.74 -4.01 -19.78
N PRO A 94 16.15 -4.22 -18.60
CA PRO A 94 14.72 -4.44 -18.45
C PRO A 94 13.89 -3.20 -18.81
N HIS A 95 12.70 -3.41 -19.36
CA HIS A 95 11.67 -2.40 -19.46
C HIS A 95 10.99 -2.24 -18.11
N VAL A 96 11.17 -1.11 -17.47
CA VAL A 96 10.65 -0.85 -16.11
C VAL A 96 9.33 -0.09 -16.18
N LEU A 97 8.31 -0.62 -15.51
CA LEU A 97 7.10 0.13 -15.19
C LEU A 97 7.33 0.85 -13.86
N PHE A 98 7.25 2.18 -13.84
CA PHE A 98 7.16 2.93 -12.59
C PHE A 98 5.69 3.19 -12.28
N TYR A 99 5.25 2.78 -11.10
CA TYR A 99 3.91 3.07 -10.61
C TYR A 99 3.97 3.94 -9.35
N GLY A 100 3.01 4.84 -9.22
CA GLY A 100 2.72 5.67 -8.06
C GLY A 100 1.34 6.29 -8.16
N HIS A 101 0.96 7.10 -7.18
CA HIS A 101 -0.30 7.81 -7.20
C HIS A 101 -0.13 9.30 -6.85
N TYR A 102 -1.08 10.12 -7.30
CA TYR A 102 -1.06 11.55 -7.08
C TYR A 102 -2.24 12.03 -6.23
N ASP A 103 -3.21 11.16 -5.98
CA ASP A 103 -4.29 11.46 -5.06
C ASP A 103 -3.84 11.33 -3.61
N VAL A 104 -4.63 11.85 -2.72
CA VAL A 104 -4.30 11.90 -1.29
C VAL A 104 -5.56 11.66 -0.44
N GLN A 105 -5.36 11.16 0.77
CA GLN A 105 -6.41 10.98 1.78
C GLN A 105 -7.07 12.32 2.19
N PRO A 106 -8.34 12.31 2.63
CA PRO A 106 -8.95 13.42 3.33
C PRO A 106 -8.12 13.93 4.51
N VAL A 107 -8.31 15.17 4.84
CA VAL A 107 -7.51 15.86 5.88
C VAL A 107 -8.14 15.79 7.28
N ASP A 108 -9.30 15.19 7.40
CA ASP A 108 -10.02 15.12 8.67
C ASP A 108 -9.28 14.28 9.73
N PRO A 109 -9.31 14.70 11.00
CA PRO A 109 -9.93 15.93 11.51
C PRO A 109 -9.02 17.16 11.35
N LEU A 110 -9.50 18.18 10.65
CA LEU A 110 -8.72 19.36 10.28
C LEU A 110 -8.17 20.13 11.50
N ASN A 111 -8.90 20.14 12.61
CA ASN A 111 -8.50 20.83 13.84
C ASN A 111 -7.26 20.23 14.53
N LEU A 112 -6.77 19.08 14.09
CA LEU A 112 -5.52 18.48 14.59
C LEU A 112 -4.30 18.81 13.73
N TRP A 113 -4.49 19.51 12.61
CA TRP A 113 -3.38 20.01 11.82
C TRP A 113 -2.80 21.29 12.45
N GLU A 114 -1.48 21.36 12.51
CA GLU A 114 -0.76 22.53 13.04
C GLU A 114 -0.54 23.61 11.97
N SER A 115 -0.60 23.23 10.71
CA SER A 115 -0.59 24.10 9.53
C SER A 115 -1.65 23.63 8.56
N ASP A 116 -2.08 24.50 7.63
CA ASP A 116 -2.99 24.12 6.55
C ASP A 116 -2.38 22.93 5.76
N PRO A 117 -3.08 21.79 5.64
CA PRO A 117 -2.55 20.58 5.01
C PRO A 117 -2.14 20.76 3.54
N PHE A 118 -2.67 21.77 2.85
CA PHE A 118 -2.34 22.11 1.46
C PHE A 118 -1.55 23.40 1.30
N LYS A 119 -1.01 23.93 2.41
CA LYS A 119 0.04 24.95 2.43
C LYS A 119 1.30 24.35 3.04
N PRO A 120 2.07 23.60 2.25
CA PRO A 120 3.20 22.86 2.76
C PRO A 120 4.21 23.76 3.47
N VAL A 121 4.67 23.32 4.64
CA VAL A 121 5.66 24.06 5.43
C VAL A 121 6.92 23.22 5.63
N ILE A 122 8.07 23.88 5.59
CA ILE A 122 9.34 23.24 5.99
C ILE A 122 9.63 23.69 7.41
N ARG A 123 9.83 22.72 8.31
CA ARG A 123 10.24 22.97 9.70
C ARG A 123 11.34 22.03 10.15
N ASP A 124 12.04 22.44 11.18
CA ASP A 124 12.97 21.56 11.88
C ASP A 124 12.24 20.53 12.74
N ALA A 125 12.92 19.43 13.04
CA ALA A 125 12.45 18.47 14.05
C ALA A 125 12.35 19.15 15.42
N ARG A 126 11.27 18.88 16.14
CA ARG A 126 11.11 19.34 17.54
C ARG A 126 11.88 18.43 18.50
N PRO A 127 12.17 18.90 19.71
CA PRO A 127 12.74 18.04 20.74
C PRO A 127 11.91 16.76 20.92
N GLY A 128 12.56 15.61 20.80
CA GLY A 128 11.93 14.28 20.91
C GLY A 128 11.38 13.70 19.61
N GLU A 129 11.27 14.45 18.52
CA GLU A 129 10.79 13.92 17.21
C GLU A 129 11.89 13.13 16.46
N GLY A 130 13.17 13.42 16.68
CA GLY A 130 14.27 12.85 15.90
C GLY A 130 14.30 13.37 14.46
N GLY A 131 15.37 13.06 13.72
CA GLY A 131 15.57 13.53 12.34
C GLY A 131 15.93 15.01 12.23
N GLY A 132 15.88 15.53 11.01
CA GLY A 132 16.21 16.91 10.64
C GLY A 132 15.01 17.72 10.15
N LYS A 133 15.27 18.56 9.13
CA LYS A 133 14.21 19.31 8.44
C LYS A 133 13.25 18.38 7.73
N ARG A 134 11.99 18.77 7.72
CA ARG A 134 10.88 18.02 7.12
C ARG A 134 9.88 18.93 6.44
N ILE A 135 9.25 18.43 5.41
CA ILE A 135 8.07 19.01 4.80
C ILE A 135 6.86 18.44 5.53
N VAL A 136 5.91 19.31 5.92
CA VAL A 136 4.65 18.91 6.54
C VAL A 136 3.51 19.37 5.62
N ALA A 137 2.78 18.40 5.09
CA ALA A 137 1.60 18.59 4.25
C ALA A 137 0.92 17.23 4.02
N ARG A 138 -0.33 17.22 3.60
CA ARG A 138 -0.98 16.00 3.08
C ARG A 138 -0.36 15.61 1.73
N GLY A 139 -0.03 14.31 1.56
CA GLY A 139 0.67 13.79 0.39
C GLY A 139 2.19 13.97 0.44
N ALA A 140 2.73 14.47 1.56
CA ALA A 140 4.16 14.74 1.66
C ALA A 140 5.02 13.49 1.48
N VAL A 141 4.58 12.35 2.02
CA VAL A 141 5.23 11.04 1.88
C VAL A 141 4.37 10.05 1.11
N ASP A 142 3.07 10.22 1.12
CA ASP A 142 2.06 9.32 0.58
C ASP A 142 1.19 10.04 -0.48
N ASP A 143 1.53 9.96 -1.77
CA ASP A 143 2.72 9.37 -2.40
C ASP A 143 3.46 10.41 -3.25
N LYS A 144 2.92 11.67 -3.35
CA LYS A 144 3.49 12.74 -4.18
C LYS A 144 4.99 12.96 -3.91
N GLY A 145 5.39 12.97 -2.63
CA GLY A 145 6.79 13.16 -2.27
C GLY A 145 7.68 12.05 -2.78
N GLN A 146 7.26 10.80 -2.67
CA GLN A 146 8.04 9.65 -3.14
C GLN A 146 8.06 9.56 -4.66
N VAL A 147 6.92 9.78 -5.34
CA VAL A 147 6.86 9.88 -6.82
C VAL A 147 7.80 10.97 -7.32
N LEU A 148 7.84 12.13 -6.66
CA LEU A 148 8.73 13.21 -7.10
C LEU A 148 10.21 12.83 -6.97
N THR A 149 10.60 11.95 -6.06
CA THR A 149 12.00 11.48 -5.99
C THR A 149 12.42 10.77 -7.29
N PHE A 150 11.51 10.04 -7.92
CA PHE A 150 11.74 9.40 -9.23
C PHE A 150 11.78 10.44 -10.35
N ILE A 151 10.86 11.40 -10.39
CA ILE A 151 10.84 12.47 -11.39
C ILE A 151 12.16 13.27 -11.36
N GLU A 152 12.65 13.60 -10.17
CA GLU A 152 13.92 14.33 -10.02
C GLU A 152 15.13 13.51 -10.47
N ALA A 153 15.11 12.20 -10.29
CA ALA A 153 16.14 11.32 -10.84
C ALA A 153 16.13 11.31 -12.37
N LEU A 154 14.95 11.26 -12.99
CA LEU A 154 14.79 11.37 -14.45
C LEU A 154 15.32 12.73 -14.96
N ARG A 155 14.97 13.83 -14.28
CA ARG A 155 15.44 15.19 -14.58
C ARG A 155 16.96 15.28 -14.53
N ALA A 156 17.57 14.72 -13.50
CA ALA A 156 19.02 14.72 -13.34
C ALA A 156 19.72 13.95 -14.47
N TRP A 157 19.21 12.79 -14.84
CA TRP A 157 19.73 12.01 -15.96
C TRP A 157 19.55 12.73 -17.30
N LYS A 158 18.39 13.35 -17.53
CA LYS A 158 18.19 14.19 -18.73
C LYS A 158 19.17 15.35 -18.80
N SER A 159 19.39 16.04 -17.68
CA SER A 159 20.35 17.16 -17.62
C SER A 159 21.79 16.71 -17.84
N ALA A 160 22.16 15.55 -17.26
CA ALA A 160 23.54 15.03 -17.38
C ALA A 160 23.86 14.43 -18.76
N THR A 161 22.87 13.89 -19.47
CA THR A 161 23.11 13.08 -20.68
C THR A 161 22.47 13.63 -21.94
N GLY A 162 21.50 14.55 -21.81
CA GLY A 162 20.64 14.99 -22.91
C GLY A 162 19.55 13.97 -23.28
N LYS A 163 19.53 12.77 -22.66
CA LYS A 163 18.63 11.66 -23.01
C LYS A 163 17.54 11.48 -21.96
N PRO A 164 16.28 11.21 -22.35
CA PRO A 164 15.24 10.81 -21.41
C PRO A 164 15.69 9.58 -20.60
N ALA A 165 15.50 9.63 -19.29
CA ALA A 165 15.87 8.54 -18.35
C ALA A 165 17.31 8.00 -18.57
N GLY A 166 18.24 8.84 -19.08
CA GLY A 166 19.61 8.41 -19.43
C GLY A 166 19.67 7.39 -20.56
N GLY A 167 18.59 7.08 -21.25
CA GLY A 167 18.48 6.07 -22.29
C GLY A 167 17.91 4.74 -21.81
N VAL A 168 17.38 4.64 -20.59
CA VAL A 168 16.65 3.46 -20.09
C VAL A 168 15.21 3.49 -20.62
N LYS A 169 14.66 2.31 -20.88
CA LYS A 169 13.25 2.15 -21.28
C LYS A 169 12.35 2.12 -20.03
N PHE A 170 11.45 3.12 -19.95
CA PHE A 170 10.46 3.23 -18.89
C PHE A 170 9.05 3.42 -19.43
N THR A 171 8.11 2.80 -18.76
CA THR A 171 6.69 3.21 -18.79
C THR A 171 6.33 3.69 -17.39
N VAL A 172 5.64 4.82 -17.28
CA VAL A 172 5.12 5.37 -16.03
C VAL A 172 3.62 5.26 -16.02
N LEU A 173 3.05 4.86 -14.90
CA LEU A 173 1.62 4.76 -14.65
C LEU A 173 1.34 5.42 -13.30
N LEU A 174 0.78 6.66 -13.33
CA LEU A 174 0.32 7.32 -12.10
C LEU A 174 -1.20 7.35 -12.10
N GLU A 175 -1.80 6.86 -11.02
CA GLU A 175 -3.24 6.91 -10.83
C GLU A 175 -3.68 8.02 -9.85
N GLY A 176 -4.98 8.29 -9.83
CA GLY A 176 -5.61 9.24 -8.95
C GLY A 176 -6.72 8.64 -8.09
N GLU A 177 -6.67 7.33 -7.81
CA GLU A 177 -7.70 6.59 -7.07
C GLU A 177 -7.10 5.57 -6.08
N GLU A 178 -5.81 5.59 -5.81
CA GLU A 178 -5.20 4.62 -4.88
C GLU A 178 -5.89 4.70 -3.52
N GLU A 179 -6.06 5.89 -3.02
CA GLU A 179 -6.65 6.21 -1.73
C GLU A 179 -8.18 6.00 -1.66
N SER A 180 -8.79 5.74 -2.80
CA SER A 180 -10.23 5.40 -2.94
C SER A 180 -10.48 4.00 -3.50
N GLY A 181 -9.42 3.17 -3.63
CA GLY A 181 -9.49 1.75 -3.95
C GLY A 181 -9.25 1.41 -5.41
N SER A 182 -8.68 2.30 -6.24
CA SER A 182 -8.20 2.03 -7.61
C SER A 182 -9.25 1.39 -8.54
N VAL A 183 -10.52 1.79 -8.42
CA VAL A 183 -11.63 1.11 -9.13
C VAL A 183 -11.45 1.17 -10.65
N SER A 184 -10.93 2.28 -11.17
CA SER A 184 -10.74 2.50 -12.61
C SER A 184 -9.43 1.93 -13.14
N LEU A 185 -8.46 1.57 -12.28
CA LEU A 185 -7.12 1.19 -12.69
C LEU A 185 -7.06 -0.13 -13.45
N GLU A 186 -7.62 -1.21 -12.91
CA GLU A 186 -7.60 -2.52 -13.59
C GLU A 186 -8.32 -2.46 -14.94
N PRO A 187 -9.53 -1.88 -15.08
CA PRO A 187 -10.18 -1.68 -16.40
C PRO A 187 -9.31 -0.89 -17.38
N PHE A 188 -8.63 0.17 -16.91
CA PHE A 188 -7.75 0.98 -17.74
C PHE A 188 -6.54 0.18 -18.23
N VAL A 189 -5.84 -0.51 -17.34
CA VAL A 189 -4.68 -1.34 -17.69
C VAL A 189 -5.07 -2.46 -18.66
N MET A 190 -6.20 -3.11 -18.44
CA MET A 190 -6.67 -4.20 -19.32
C MET A 190 -7.08 -3.70 -20.70
N LYS A 191 -7.69 -2.53 -20.79
CA LYS A 191 -8.02 -1.88 -22.07
C LYS A 191 -6.76 -1.51 -22.87
N ASN A 192 -5.71 -1.10 -22.16
CA ASN A 192 -4.43 -0.67 -22.76
C ASN A 192 -3.32 -1.72 -22.56
N ARG A 193 -3.68 -2.99 -22.45
CA ARG A 193 -2.77 -4.08 -22.04
C ARG A 193 -1.47 -4.13 -22.84
N ALA A 194 -1.51 -3.87 -24.15
CA ALA A 194 -0.33 -3.89 -25.00
C ALA A 194 0.76 -2.87 -24.60
N GLU A 195 0.38 -1.82 -23.89
CA GLU A 195 1.33 -0.80 -23.44
C GLU A 195 2.11 -1.20 -22.18
N PHE A 196 1.55 -2.12 -21.39
CA PHE A 196 2.10 -2.51 -20.10
C PHE A 196 2.64 -3.94 -20.08
N ALA A 197 2.13 -4.81 -20.98
CA ALA A 197 2.47 -6.23 -20.99
C ALA A 197 3.95 -6.53 -21.30
N ASP A 198 4.65 -5.61 -21.96
CA ASP A 198 6.06 -5.72 -22.30
C ASP A 198 7.00 -5.22 -21.20
N CYS A 199 6.46 -4.78 -20.06
CA CYS A 199 7.27 -4.40 -18.92
C CYS A 199 7.76 -5.65 -18.17
N ASP A 200 9.04 -5.68 -17.85
CA ASP A 200 9.69 -6.82 -17.18
C ASP A 200 9.51 -6.78 -15.66
N VAL A 201 9.47 -5.58 -15.09
CA VAL A 201 9.39 -5.35 -13.64
C VAL A 201 8.69 -4.03 -13.34
N CYS A 202 7.93 -4.00 -12.23
CA CYS A 202 7.36 -2.77 -11.70
C CYS A 202 8.22 -2.24 -10.54
N LEU A 203 8.42 -0.91 -10.51
CA LEU A 203 9.02 -0.18 -9.41
C LEU A 203 7.97 0.70 -8.75
N ILE A 204 7.78 0.55 -7.45
CA ILE A 204 6.86 1.35 -6.63
C ILE A 204 7.64 2.00 -5.48
N SER A 205 7.38 3.27 -5.19
CA SER A 205 8.05 3.98 -4.09
C SER A 205 7.15 4.29 -2.90
N ASP A 206 5.99 3.69 -2.85
CA ASP A 206 4.97 3.86 -1.82
C ASP A 206 5.16 2.88 -0.63
N THR A 207 6.34 2.92 -0.02
CA THR A 207 6.69 2.14 1.18
C THR A 207 7.72 2.90 2.02
N GLY A 208 8.29 2.24 3.05
CA GLY A 208 9.22 2.88 3.97
C GLY A 208 10.53 2.14 4.16
N MET A 209 11.46 2.84 4.78
CA MET A 209 12.71 2.30 5.33
C MET A 209 12.45 1.68 6.72
N LEU A 210 13.39 0.87 7.22
CA LEU A 210 13.34 0.36 8.61
C LEU A 210 13.53 1.46 9.67
N GLY A 211 13.82 2.66 9.26
CA GLY A 211 14.03 3.83 10.11
C GLY A 211 15.13 4.72 9.56
N ARG A 212 15.39 5.83 10.23
CA ARG A 212 16.39 6.82 9.82
C ARG A 212 17.75 6.19 9.61
N GLY A 213 18.31 6.38 8.43
CA GLY A 213 19.60 5.81 8.02
C GLY A 213 19.65 4.28 7.98
N LYS A 214 18.52 3.61 7.92
CA LYS A 214 18.37 2.15 7.77
C LYS A 214 17.54 1.85 6.51
N PRO A 215 18.14 1.94 5.33
CA PRO A 215 17.43 1.71 4.08
C PRO A 215 16.89 0.27 4.00
N ALA A 216 15.78 0.11 3.30
CA ALA A 216 15.17 -1.19 3.07
C ALA A 216 14.65 -1.29 1.63
N ILE A 217 14.51 -2.52 1.14
CA ILE A 217 13.71 -2.87 -0.03
C ILE A 217 12.65 -3.84 0.45
N THR A 218 11.40 -3.49 0.21
CA THR A 218 10.29 -4.41 0.44
C THR A 218 10.15 -5.30 -0.79
N TYR A 219 10.38 -6.62 -0.64
CA TYR A 219 10.30 -7.58 -1.74
C TYR A 219 9.02 -8.40 -1.75
N GLY A 220 8.07 -8.05 -0.89
CA GLY A 220 6.76 -8.67 -0.85
C GLY A 220 5.80 -7.95 0.10
N VAL A 221 4.54 -7.97 -0.28
CA VAL A 221 3.41 -7.44 0.50
C VAL A 221 2.34 -8.50 0.63
N ARG A 222 1.57 -8.44 1.73
CA ARG A 222 0.46 -9.38 1.90
C ARG A 222 -0.73 -8.99 1.03
N GLY A 223 -1.50 -9.99 0.64
CA GLY A 223 -2.81 -9.81 0.04
C GLY A 223 -3.90 -9.60 1.10
N LEU A 224 -5.09 -9.40 0.62
CA LEU A 224 -6.29 -9.16 1.44
C LEU A 224 -7.48 -9.93 0.86
N ALA A 225 -8.28 -10.53 1.73
CA ALA A 225 -9.69 -10.86 1.44
C ALA A 225 -10.53 -10.22 2.54
N TYR A 226 -11.55 -9.44 2.17
CA TYR A 226 -12.39 -8.71 3.11
C TYR A 226 -13.86 -9.09 2.92
N THR A 227 -14.47 -9.53 4.00
CA THR A 227 -15.81 -10.12 3.96
C THR A 227 -16.70 -9.56 5.06
N GLU A 228 -18.01 -9.63 4.84
CA GLU A 228 -19.01 -9.37 5.86
C GLU A 228 -19.96 -10.56 5.94
N VAL A 229 -20.31 -10.94 7.15
CA VAL A 229 -21.22 -12.04 7.42
C VAL A 229 -22.31 -11.58 8.36
N THR A 230 -23.57 -11.84 8.01
CA THR A 230 -24.73 -11.57 8.85
C THR A 230 -25.46 -12.87 9.14
N LEU A 231 -25.63 -13.18 10.42
CA LEU A 231 -26.40 -14.30 10.89
C LEU A 231 -27.80 -13.83 11.27
N HIS A 232 -28.79 -14.25 10.49
CA HIS A 232 -30.20 -14.00 10.76
C HIS A 232 -30.81 -15.17 11.55
N ALA A 233 -31.62 -14.86 12.56
CA ALA A 233 -32.36 -15.84 13.36
C ALA A 233 -33.89 -15.64 13.19
N SER A 234 -34.50 -14.80 14.02
CA SER A 234 -35.93 -14.51 13.96
C SER A 234 -36.26 -13.47 12.87
N ASN A 235 -37.53 -13.33 12.53
CA ASN A 235 -38.02 -12.33 11.59
C ASN A 235 -38.19 -10.93 12.21
N GLN A 236 -38.01 -10.79 13.53
CA GLN A 236 -38.13 -9.55 14.29
C GLN A 236 -37.33 -9.65 15.59
N ASP A 237 -37.07 -8.51 16.22
CA ASP A 237 -36.52 -8.45 17.57
C ASP A 237 -37.49 -9.04 18.59
N LEU A 238 -36.97 -9.79 19.55
CA LEU A 238 -37.78 -10.52 20.52
C LEU A 238 -37.50 -10.05 21.95
N HIS A 239 -38.52 -10.13 22.82
CA HIS A 239 -38.36 -9.89 24.25
C HIS A 239 -37.54 -11.01 24.90
N SER A 240 -36.38 -10.72 25.45
CA SER A 240 -35.47 -11.75 25.99
C SER A 240 -36.01 -12.52 27.19
N GLY A 241 -36.89 -11.91 27.99
CA GLY A 241 -37.60 -12.59 29.09
C GLY A 241 -38.63 -13.62 28.64
N LEU A 242 -39.18 -13.49 27.42
CA LEU A 242 -40.15 -14.42 26.86
C LEU A 242 -39.52 -15.49 25.98
N TRP A 243 -38.46 -15.16 25.29
CA TRP A 243 -37.85 -15.99 24.27
C TRP A 243 -36.45 -16.48 24.62
N GLY A 244 -35.82 -15.93 25.66
CA GLY A 244 -34.51 -16.39 26.16
C GLY A 244 -34.56 -17.88 26.54
N GLY A 245 -33.56 -18.65 26.05
CA GLY A 245 -33.52 -20.10 26.23
C GLY A 245 -34.44 -20.91 25.34
N ARG A 246 -35.25 -20.26 24.46
CA ARG A 246 -36.22 -20.91 23.58
C ARG A 246 -35.85 -20.81 22.10
N CYS A 247 -35.08 -19.82 21.70
CA CYS A 247 -34.64 -19.60 20.33
C CYS A 247 -33.17 -19.14 20.29
N PRO A 248 -32.50 -19.26 19.14
CA PRO A 248 -31.15 -18.81 19.01
C PRO A 248 -31.05 -17.27 19.15
N ASN A 249 -30.07 -16.83 19.90
CA ASN A 249 -29.66 -15.41 19.92
C ASN A 249 -28.52 -15.22 18.92
N PRO A 250 -28.72 -14.49 17.81
CA PRO A 250 -27.72 -14.40 16.75
C PRO A 250 -26.38 -13.79 17.19
N ILE A 251 -26.34 -12.91 18.22
CA ILE A 251 -25.09 -12.42 18.79
C ILE A 251 -24.32 -13.58 19.44
N THR A 252 -24.99 -14.37 20.26
CA THR A 252 -24.39 -15.53 20.93
C THR A 252 -23.89 -16.56 19.93
N GLU A 253 -24.71 -16.89 18.95
CA GLU A 253 -24.36 -17.91 17.95
C GLU A 253 -23.25 -17.43 17.00
N LEU A 254 -23.30 -16.17 16.53
CA LEU A 254 -22.24 -15.57 15.73
C LEU A 254 -20.91 -15.57 16.51
N SER A 255 -20.93 -15.17 17.77
CA SER A 255 -19.73 -15.17 18.64
C SER A 255 -19.16 -16.57 18.78
N ARG A 256 -20.00 -17.60 18.97
CA ARG A 256 -19.56 -19.01 19.07
C ARG A 256 -18.92 -19.50 17.75
N VAL A 257 -19.47 -19.11 16.62
CA VAL A 257 -18.90 -19.46 15.31
C VAL A 257 -17.55 -18.76 15.15
N LEU A 258 -17.50 -17.47 15.32
CA LEU A 258 -16.25 -16.68 15.13
C LEU A 258 -15.15 -17.08 16.11
N ALA A 259 -15.46 -17.47 17.33
CA ALA A 259 -14.49 -17.98 18.31
C ALA A 259 -13.75 -19.24 17.83
N GLN A 260 -14.31 -19.99 16.86
CA GLN A 260 -13.68 -21.16 16.27
C GLN A 260 -12.72 -20.80 15.11
N LEU A 261 -12.61 -19.53 14.71
CA LEU A 261 -11.78 -19.09 13.59
C LEU A 261 -10.31 -19.41 13.82
N HIS A 262 -9.89 -19.46 15.08
CA HIS A 262 -8.53 -19.82 15.47
C HIS A 262 -8.52 -21.02 16.44
N ASP A 263 -7.54 -21.89 16.27
CA ASP A 263 -7.26 -22.95 17.25
C ASP A 263 -6.44 -22.42 18.44
N LYS A 264 -6.13 -23.32 19.39
CA LYS A 264 -5.31 -23.00 20.59
C LYS A 264 -3.89 -22.55 20.25
N LYS A 265 -3.37 -22.86 19.04
CA LYS A 265 -2.08 -22.42 18.52
C LYS A 265 -2.19 -21.15 17.67
N ARG A 266 -3.35 -20.51 17.69
CA ARG A 266 -3.65 -19.32 16.86
C ARG A 266 -3.56 -19.55 15.35
N ARG A 267 -3.74 -20.79 14.90
CA ARG A 267 -3.85 -21.10 13.48
C ARG A 267 -5.30 -20.91 13.02
N VAL A 268 -5.46 -20.36 11.83
CA VAL A 268 -6.77 -20.25 11.18
C VAL A 268 -7.31 -21.64 10.88
N THR A 269 -8.56 -21.91 11.24
CA THR A 269 -9.16 -23.26 11.19
C THR A 269 -9.89 -23.57 9.90
N LEU A 270 -9.91 -22.66 8.92
CA LEU A 270 -10.53 -22.90 7.62
C LEU A 270 -9.82 -24.04 6.90
N PRO A 271 -10.52 -25.15 6.57
CA PRO A 271 -9.91 -26.22 5.77
C PRO A 271 -9.43 -25.69 4.41
N GLY A 272 -8.18 -25.98 4.05
CA GLY A 272 -7.57 -25.51 2.82
C GLY A 272 -6.96 -24.09 2.89
N PHE A 273 -7.04 -23.40 4.04
CA PHE A 273 -6.49 -22.05 4.20
C PHE A 273 -4.98 -21.97 3.93
N TYR A 274 -4.25 -22.98 4.33
CA TYR A 274 -2.79 -23.03 4.23
C TYR A 274 -2.25 -23.78 3.00
N ASP A 275 -3.12 -24.33 2.13
CA ASP A 275 -2.67 -25.22 1.02
C ASP A 275 -1.70 -24.54 0.04
N ALA A 276 -1.87 -23.25 -0.18
CA ALA A 276 -1.03 -22.46 -1.08
C ALA A 276 0.10 -21.69 -0.36
N VAL A 277 0.22 -21.84 0.96
CA VAL A 277 1.23 -21.11 1.75
C VAL A 277 2.59 -21.76 1.58
N VAL A 278 3.53 -21.02 0.98
CA VAL A 278 4.91 -21.47 0.84
C VAL A 278 5.63 -21.32 2.19
N PRO A 279 6.34 -22.37 2.66
CA PRO A 279 7.14 -22.27 3.87
C PRO A 279 8.24 -21.21 3.76
N LEU A 280 8.50 -20.51 4.86
CA LEU A 280 9.60 -19.55 4.93
C LEU A 280 10.94 -20.27 4.71
N THR A 281 11.77 -19.71 3.86
CA THR A 281 13.10 -20.23 3.58
C THR A 281 14.05 -20.01 4.77
N LYS A 282 15.11 -20.81 4.85
CA LYS A 282 16.17 -20.61 5.85
C LYS A 282 16.82 -19.23 5.72
N GLN A 283 16.95 -18.73 4.49
CA GLN A 283 17.52 -17.41 4.21
C GLN A 283 16.63 -16.27 4.71
N GLU A 284 15.32 -16.33 4.44
CA GLU A 284 14.37 -15.34 4.97
C GLU A 284 14.41 -15.26 6.49
N ARG A 285 14.34 -16.43 7.16
CA ARG A 285 14.41 -16.49 8.63
C ARG A 285 15.73 -15.90 9.17
N ALA A 286 16.86 -16.19 8.52
CA ALA A 286 18.16 -15.66 8.91
C ALA A 286 18.23 -14.14 8.72
N ASN A 287 17.77 -13.62 7.57
CA ASN A 287 17.75 -12.20 7.27
C ASN A 287 16.88 -11.45 8.28
N TRP A 288 15.65 -11.90 8.54
CA TRP A 288 14.76 -11.21 9.47
C TRP A 288 15.23 -11.31 10.93
N LYS A 289 15.84 -12.44 11.33
CA LYS A 289 16.48 -12.55 12.65
C LYS A 289 17.63 -11.56 12.82
N ALA A 290 18.39 -11.29 11.75
CA ALA A 290 19.50 -10.32 11.77
C ALA A 290 19.03 -8.87 12.00
N LEU A 291 17.77 -8.54 11.72
CA LEU A 291 17.17 -7.22 11.98
C LEU A 291 17.02 -6.93 13.48
N LYS A 292 17.09 -7.95 14.33
CA LYS A 292 16.99 -7.83 15.81
C LYS A 292 15.74 -7.07 16.25
N PHE A 293 14.60 -7.32 15.58
CA PHE A 293 13.36 -6.67 15.93
C PHE A 293 12.96 -6.94 17.39
N ASN A 294 12.65 -5.88 18.11
CA ASN A 294 12.25 -5.96 19.50
C ASN A 294 10.71 -5.88 19.64
N SER A 295 10.06 -7.03 19.55
CA SER A 295 8.59 -7.15 19.68
C SER A 295 8.06 -6.54 21.00
N LYS A 296 8.78 -6.71 22.11
CA LYS A 296 8.38 -6.16 23.41
C LYS A 296 8.38 -4.64 23.41
N ALA A 297 9.38 -4.01 22.77
CA ALA A 297 9.43 -2.56 22.63
C ALA A 297 8.32 -2.05 21.69
N ALA A 298 8.02 -2.77 20.62
CA ALA A 298 6.92 -2.43 19.72
C ALA A 298 5.56 -2.48 20.43
N LEU A 299 5.29 -3.54 21.21
CA LEU A 299 4.07 -3.65 22.01
C LEU A 299 3.94 -2.53 23.04
N LYS A 300 5.04 -2.17 23.69
CA LYS A 300 5.04 -1.07 24.67
C LYS A 300 4.66 0.27 24.04
N LYS A 301 5.07 0.53 22.79
CA LYS A 301 4.71 1.77 22.06
C LYS A 301 3.19 1.92 21.87
N ILE A 302 2.47 0.81 21.76
CA ILE A 302 1.00 0.78 21.61
C ILE A 302 0.27 0.47 22.92
N GLY A 303 0.95 0.58 24.06
CA GLY A 303 0.35 0.41 25.39
C GLY A 303 0.12 -1.04 25.82
N LEU A 304 0.70 -2.03 25.13
CA LEU A 304 0.52 -3.44 25.46
C LEU A 304 1.71 -4.03 26.25
N PRO A 305 1.45 -4.94 27.20
CA PRO A 305 2.50 -5.65 27.91
C PRO A 305 3.18 -6.71 27.02
N PRO A 306 4.42 -7.14 27.34
CA PRO A 306 5.13 -8.18 26.60
C PRO A 306 4.36 -9.51 26.44
N ALA A 307 3.47 -9.84 27.38
CA ALA A 307 2.64 -11.05 27.32
C ALA A 307 1.58 -11.00 26.20
N ALA A 308 1.33 -9.81 25.62
CA ALA A 308 0.45 -9.62 24.49
C ALA A 308 1.11 -9.98 23.14
N ASP A 309 2.36 -10.44 23.11
CA ASP A 309 2.99 -11.01 21.91
C ASP A 309 2.37 -12.38 21.58
N ILE A 310 1.17 -12.35 21.01
CA ILE A 310 0.37 -13.52 20.65
C ILE A 310 0.24 -13.64 19.13
N GLY A 311 0.07 -14.87 18.65
CA GLY A 311 -0.13 -15.16 17.22
C GLY A 311 0.17 -16.63 16.93
N GLU A 312 0.28 -17.00 15.66
CA GLU A 312 0.53 -18.38 15.26
C GLU A 312 1.79 -18.94 15.94
N ALA A 313 1.61 -20.05 16.67
CA ALA A 313 2.69 -20.67 17.42
C ALA A 313 3.81 -21.19 16.52
N GLY A 314 5.06 -21.05 16.97
CA GLY A 314 6.24 -21.51 16.24
C GLY A 314 6.83 -20.47 15.27
N PHE A 315 6.28 -19.24 15.25
CA PHE A 315 6.77 -18.14 14.44
C PHE A 315 7.06 -16.91 15.30
N THR A 316 8.11 -16.16 14.93
CA THR A 316 8.44 -14.86 15.53
C THR A 316 7.43 -13.80 15.08
N ALA A 317 7.41 -12.63 15.74
CA ALA A 317 6.53 -11.53 15.37
C ALA A 317 6.68 -11.12 13.89
N MET A 318 7.92 -10.98 13.42
CA MET A 318 8.22 -10.65 12.01
C MET A 318 7.75 -11.75 11.05
N GLU A 319 7.98 -13.01 11.38
CA GLU A 319 7.52 -14.13 10.55
C GLU A 319 5.99 -14.18 10.47
N ARG A 320 5.28 -13.87 11.55
CA ARG A 320 3.82 -13.78 11.58
C ARG A 320 3.29 -12.63 10.74
N GLU A 321 3.94 -11.47 10.82
CA GLU A 321 3.55 -10.29 10.07
C GLU A 321 3.84 -10.41 8.57
N TRP A 322 5.03 -10.91 8.21
CA TRP A 322 5.52 -10.87 6.83
C TRP A 322 5.33 -12.15 6.04
N GLY A 323 5.27 -13.27 6.71
CA GLY A 323 5.33 -14.57 6.05
C GLY A 323 4.20 -15.52 6.43
N ARG A 324 3.25 -15.09 7.27
CA ARG A 324 2.11 -15.93 7.62
C ARG A 324 0.79 -15.24 7.32
N PRO A 325 -0.22 -15.98 6.80
CA PRO A 325 -1.55 -15.43 6.65
C PRO A 325 -2.25 -15.34 8.00
N THR A 326 -3.15 -14.36 8.15
CA THR A 326 -3.92 -14.14 9.37
C THR A 326 -5.40 -13.96 9.06
N ALA A 327 -6.25 -14.08 10.09
CA ALA A 327 -7.66 -13.75 10.03
C ALA A 327 -8.00 -12.85 11.21
N GLU A 328 -8.69 -11.74 10.95
CA GLU A 328 -9.03 -10.75 11.96
C GLU A 328 -10.52 -10.37 11.88
N ILE A 329 -11.15 -10.23 13.06
CA ILE A 329 -12.49 -9.69 13.18
C ILE A 329 -12.36 -8.18 13.33
N ASN A 330 -12.73 -7.43 12.27
CA ASN A 330 -12.56 -5.98 12.21
C ASN A 330 -13.74 -5.21 12.81
N GLY A 331 -14.89 -5.86 12.90
CA GLY A 331 -16.10 -5.31 13.49
C GLY A 331 -17.09 -6.41 13.81
N ILE A 332 -17.87 -6.20 14.86
CA ILE A 332 -19.01 -7.06 15.23
C ILE A 332 -20.11 -6.18 15.80
N TRP A 333 -21.34 -6.37 15.35
CA TRP A 333 -22.48 -5.59 15.83
C TRP A 333 -23.78 -6.40 15.81
N GLY A 334 -24.73 -5.94 16.62
CA GLY A 334 -26.06 -6.51 16.74
C GLY A 334 -26.69 -6.10 18.06
N GLY A 335 -28.01 -6.24 18.16
CA GLY A 335 -28.76 -5.89 19.36
C GLY A 335 -28.84 -4.38 19.63
N TYR A 336 -29.05 -4.04 20.90
CA TYR A 336 -29.24 -2.66 21.33
C TYR A 336 -27.93 -2.01 21.75
N THR A 337 -27.58 -0.90 21.11
CA THR A 337 -26.39 -0.12 21.38
C THR A 337 -26.68 1.32 21.86
N GLY A 338 -27.99 1.63 22.05
CA GLY A 338 -28.41 2.95 22.53
C GLY A 338 -28.20 3.13 24.04
N LYS A 339 -28.49 4.35 24.54
CA LYS A 339 -28.36 4.68 25.95
C LYS A 339 -29.43 3.94 26.78
N GLY A 340 -29.04 3.40 27.92
CA GLY A 340 -29.91 2.65 28.84
C GLY A 340 -29.99 1.15 28.50
N ALA A 341 -30.92 0.43 29.15
CA ALA A 341 -31.10 -1.00 28.99
C ALA A 341 -32.31 -1.35 28.10
N LYS A 342 -32.14 -2.33 27.18
CA LYS A 342 -33.23 -2.93 26.40
C LYS A 342 -33.05 -4.45 26.42
N THR A 343 -34.01 -5.16 27.01
CA THR A 343 -33.98 -6.63 27.13
C THR A 343 -34.44 -7.30 25.83
N VAL A 344 -33.56 -7.31 24.83
CA VAL A 344 -33.88 -7.76 23.46
C VAL A 344 -33.00 -8.94 23.04
N ILE A 345 -33.54 -9.85 22.27
CA ILE A 345 -32.84 -10.77 21.39
C ILE A 345 -33.01 -10.21 19.97
N PRO A 346 -31.95 -9.76 19.30
CA PRO A 346 -32.07 -9.16 17.97
C PRO A 346 -32.42 -10.19 16.91
N ALA A 347 -32.98 -9.74 15.80
CA ALA A 347 -33.30 -10.60 14.66
C ALA A 347 -32.03 -11.09 13.93
N HIS A 348 -30.95 -10.31 13.98
CA HIS A 348 -29.69 -10.63 13.32
C HIS A 348 -28.49 -10.06 14.08
N ALA A 349 -27.29 -10.55 13.74
CA ALA A 349 -26.01 -10.01 14.15
C ALA A 349 -25.00 -10.15 13.00
N SER A 350 -24.07 -9.19 12.90
CA SER A 350 -23.16 -9.10 11.77
C SER A 350 -21.70 -8.98 12.24
N ALA A 351 -20.77 -9.39 11.38
CA ALA A 351 -19.35 -9.20 11.60
C ALA A 351 -18.61 -8.94 10.28
N LYS A 352 -17.60 -8.09 10.33
CA LYS A 352 -16.59 -7.91 9.29
C LYS A 352 -15.37 -8.75 9.62
N VAL A 353 -14.92 -9.54 8.65
CA VAL A 353 -13.76 -10.43 8.82
C VAL A 353 -12.81 -10.23 7.65
N SER A 354 -11.56 -9.94 7.95
CA SER A 354 -10.51 -9.84 6.94
C SER A 354 -9.46 -10.92 7.12
N PHE A 355 -8.87 -11.30 5.99
CA PHE A 355 -7.75 -12.24 5.93
C PHE A 355 -6.57 -11.52 5.28
N ARG A 356 -5.45 -11.44 6.00
CA ARG A 356 -4.19 -11.06 5.36
C ARG A 356 -3.56 -12.30 4.77
N LEU A 357 -3.24 -12.26 3.48
CA LEU A 357 -2.83 -13.40 2.69
C LEU A 357 -1.36 -13.28 2.32
N VAL A 358 -0.66 -14.40 2.24
CA VAL A 358 0.70 -14.43 1.68
C VAL A 358 0.64 -14.71 0.17
N ALA A 359 1.76 -14.54 -0.52
CA ALA A 359 1.87 -14.85 -1.95
C ALA A 359 1.34 -16.27 -2.24
N ASN A 360 0.76 -16.44 -3.43
CA ASN A 360 0.10 -17.65 -3.94
C ASN A 360 -1.27 -18.00 -3.34
N GLN A 361 -1.74 -17.29 -2.30
CA GLN A 361 -3.13 -17.44 -1.86
C GLN A 361 -4.05 -16.57 -2.73
N ASP A 362 -5.04 -17.21 -3.37
CA ASP A 362 -6.07 -16.51 -4.13
C ASP A 362 -7.15 -15.98 -3.17
N PRO A 363 -7.36 -14.66 -3.06
CA PRO A 363 -8.34 -14.06 -2.15
C PRO A 363 -9.76 -14.56 -2.43
N ARG A 364 -10.12 -14.78 -3.70
CA ARG A 364 -11.43 -15.29 -4.10
C ARG A 364 -11.66 -16.73 -3.60
N LYS A 365 -10.58 -17.55 -3.59
CA LYS A 365 -10.63 -18.90 -3.03
C LYS A 365 -10.79 -18.85 -1.51
N ILE A 366 -10.07 -17.96 -0.84
CA ILE A 366 -10.17 -17.81 0.63
C ILE A 366 -11.55 -17.33 1.04
N THR A 367 -12.14 -16.36 0.36
CA THR A 367 -13.53 -15.94 0.59
C THR A 367 -14.51 -17.10 0.46
N LYS A 368 -14.38 -17.93 -0.60
CA LYS A 368 -15.23 -19.12 -0.78
C LYS A 368 -15.05 -20.14 0.34
N LEU A 369 -13.82 -20.38 0.79
CA LEU A 369 -13.53 -21.27 1.92
C LEU A 369 -14.18 -20.75 3.21
N PHE A 370 -14.09 -19.45 3.48
CA PHE A 370 -14.70 -18.84 4.66
C PHE A 370 -16.22 -18.92 4.61
N PHE A 371 -16.85 -18.63 3.49
CA PHE A 371 -18.29 -18.72 3.34
C PHE A 371 -18.79 -20.17 3.49
N LYS A 372 -18.06 -21.13 2.95
CA LYS A 372 -18.36 -22.55 3.19
C LYS A 372 -18.19 -22.88 4.67
N TRP A 373 -17.11 -22.44 5.31
CA TRP A 373 -16.85 -22.67 6.72
C TRP A 373 -17.97 -22.11 7.63
N CYS A 374 -18.53 -20.94 7.30
CA CYS A 374 -19.71 -20.37 7.98
C CYS A 374 -20.94 -21.27 7.77
N LYS A 375 -21.22 -21.67 6.53
CA LYS A 375 -22.37 -22.51 6.18
C LYS A 375 -22.32 -23.86 6.89
N ASP A 376 -21.16 -24.49 6.96
CA ASP A 376 -20.94 -25.77 7.67
C ASP A 376 -21.20 -25.64 9.20
N ARG A 377 -21.25 -24.41 9.74
CA ARG A 377 -21.47 -24.08 11.15
C ARG A 377 -22.78 -23.30 11.38
N THR A 378 -23.72 -23.40 10.46
CA THR A 378 -24.99 -22.69 10.59
C THR A 378 -25.73 -23.19 11.83
N PRO A 379 -26.06 -22.34 12.82
CA PRO A 379 -26.82 -22.75 13.98
C PRO A 379 -28.26 -23.12 13.57
N PRO A 380 -28.92 -24.05 14.28
CA PRO A 380 -30.29 -24.41 13.99
C PRO A 380 -31.22 -23.19 13.96
N GLY A 381 -32.05 -23.10 12.92
CA GLY A 381 -33.00 -22.01 12.76
C GLY A 381 -32.40 -20.67 12.29
N CYS A 382 -31.11 -20.65 12.00
CA CYS A 382 -30.45 -19.46 11.48
C CYS A 382 -30.13 -19.59 9.99
N ARG A 383 -29.88 -18.44 9.34
CA ARG A 383 -29.37 -18.35 7.96
C ARG A 383 -28.33 -17.29 7.83
N TRP A 384 -27.37 -17.49 6.91
CA TRP A 384 -26.33 -16.54 6.60
C TRP A 384 -26.71 -15.63 5.43
N GLU A 385 -26.32 -14.37 5.55
CA GLU A 385 -26.09 -13.46 4.46
C GLU A 385 -24.58 -13.19 4.41
N LEU A 386 -23.97 -13.37 3.24
CA LEU A 386 -22.52 -13.42 3.06
C LEU A 386 -22.12 -12.48 1.93
N THR A 387 -21.32 -11.47 2.25
CA THR A 387 -20.88 -10.43 1.33
C THR A 387 -19.36 -10.47 1.16
N ASP A 388 -18.92 -10.57 -0.09
CA ASP A 388 -17.52 -10.38 -0.48
C ASP A 388 -17.33 -8.91 -0.85
N HIS A 389 -16.50 -8.21 -0.08
CA HIS A 389 -16.29 -6.79 -0.32
C HIS A 389 -15.17 -6.57 -1.34
N HIS A 390 -13.97 -7.02 -1.04
CA HIS A 390 -12.81 -6.85 -1.91
C HIS A 390 -11.70 -7.83 -1.54
N GLY A 391 -10.80 -8.04 -2.50
CA GLY A 391 -9.59 -8.81 -2.29
C GLY A 391 -8.47 -8.40 -3.25
N GLY A 392 -7.25 -8.57 -2.79
CA GLY A 392 -6.05 -8.36 -3.59
C GLY A 392 -5.03 -9.45 -3.33
N PHE A 393 -4.28 -9.82 -4.35
CA PHE A 393 -3.22 -10.82 -4.21
C PHE A 393 -2.04 -10.27 -3.42
N GLY A 394 -1.43 -11.10 -2.59
CA GLY A 394 -0.10 -10.85 -2.07
C GLY A 394 0.96 -11.16 -3.11
N VAL A 395 2.06 -10.43 -3.08
CA VAL A 395 3.18 -10.64 -3.99
C VAL A 395 4.47 -10.88 -3.24
N THR A 396 5.36 -11.62 -3.86
CA THR A 396 6.75 -11.79 -3.40
C THR A 396 7.62 -11.87 -4.63
N THR A 397 8.55 -10.93 -4.76
CA THR A 397 9.52 -10.85 -5.85
C THR A 397 10.77 -11.63 -5.48
N PRO A 398 11.33 -12.44 -6.39
CA PRO A 398 12.59 -13.13 -6.15
C PRO A 398 13.71 -12.14 -5.81
N ILE A 399 14.38 -12.36 -4.68
CA ILE A 399 15.44 -11.47 -4.20
C ILE A 399 16.73 -11.57 -5.02
N ASP A 400 16.88 -12.61 -5.82
CA ASP A 400 17.99 -12.85 -6.72
C ASP A 400 17.73 -12.39 -8.17
N SER A 401 16.55 -11.83 -8.45
CA SER A 401 16.26 -11.24 -9.76
C SER A 401 17.23 -10.08 -10.07
N GLU A 402 17.57 -9.90 -11.34
CA GLU A 402 18.51 -8.88 -11.79
C GLU A 402 18.08 -7.46 -11.36
N ALA A 403 16.80 -7.15 -11.53
CA ALA A 403 16.25 -5.86 -11.13
C ALA A 403 16.29 -5.63 -9.61
N MET A 404 16.07 -6.68 -8.79
CA MET A 404 16.19 -6.61 -7.33
C MET A 404 17.65 -6.38 -6.92
N GLN A 405 18.60 -7.04 -7.58
CA GLN A 405 20.03 -6.83 -7.34
C GLN A 405 20.48 -5.44 -7.76
N ALA A 406 19.95 -4.91 -8.88
CA ALA A 406 20.20 -3.52 -9.29
C ALA A 406 19.68 -2.52 -8.24
N ALA A 407 18.46 -2.71 -7.73
CA ALA A 407 17.88 -1.88 -6.67
C ALA A 407 18.73 -1.95 -5.37
N ASN A 408 19.23 -3.13 -5.00
CA ASN A 408 20.11 -3.31 -3.84
C ASN A 408 21.41 -2.50 -4.00
N ARG A 409 22.08 -2.63 -5.15
CA ARG A 409 23.31 -1.87 -5.45
C ARG A 409 23.05 -0.37 -5.49
N ALA A 410 21.92 0.04 -6.07
CA ALA A 410 21.52 1.45 -6.17
C ALA A 410 21.37 2.11 -4.79
N ILE A 411 20.62 1.49 -3.89
CA ILE A 411 20.43 2.00 -2.53
C ILE A 411 21.76 2.02 -1.77
N LYS A 412 22.59 0.98 -1.92
CA LYS A 412 23.93 0.95 -1.30
C LYS A 412 24.80 2.09 -1.82
N LYS A 413 24.75 2.39 -3.13
CA LYS A 413 25.49 3.50 -3.74
C LYS A 413 25.01 4.86 -3.24
N ALA A 414 23.69 5.03 -3.09
CA ALA A 414 23.07 6.27 -2.63
C ALA A 414 23.30 6.55 -1.14
N THR A 415 23.31 5.51 -0.30
CA THR A 415 23.30 5.64 1.18
C THR A 415 24.60 5.19 1.86
N GLY A 416 25.49 4.53 1.13
CA GLY A 416 26.67 3.86 1.71
C GLY A 416 26.36 2.57 2.48
N LYS A 417 25.09 2.18 2.58
CA LYS A 417 24.61 1.00 3.35
C LYS A 417 23.81 0.05 2.46
N ALA A 418 24.05 -1.24 2.59
CA ALA A 418 23.17 -2.23 1.96
C ALA A 418 21.76 -2.16 2.58
N PRO A 419 20.69 -2.16 1.77
CA PRO A 419 19.35 -2.15 2.29
C PRO A 419 19.00 -3.49 2.95
N ALA A 420 18.15 -3.45 3.96
CA ALA A 420 17.53 -4.64 4.49
C ALA A 420 16.46 -5.16 3.50
N LEU A 421 16.43 -6.45 3.26
CA LEU A 421 15.36 -7.09 2.48
C LEU A 421 14.24 -7.49 3.43
N ILE A 422 13.09 -6.82 3.29
CA ILE A 422 11.93 -6.97 4.16
C ILE A 422 10.67 -7.30 3.37
N LYS A 423 9.63 -7.74 4.07
CA LYS A 423 8.27 -7.76 3.54
C LYS A 423 7.40 -6.79 4.34
N SER A 424 6.23 -6.45 3.85
CA SER A 424 5.24 -5.66 4.57
C SER A 424 4.02 -6.50 4.93
N GLY A 425 3.48 -6.24 6.12
CA GLY A 425 2.19 -6.78 6.55
C GLY A 425 1.00 -6.11 5.85
N GLY A 426 1.20 -4.94 5.29
CA GLY A 426 0.21 -4.21 4.49
C GLY A 426 -0.02 -4.83 3.11
N SER A 427 -0.98 -4.31 2.38
CA SER A 427 -1.32 -4.73 1.02
C SER A 427 -1.24 -3.53 0.10
N ILE A 428 -0.66 -3.72 -1.07
CA ILE A 428 -0.64 -2.75 -2.18
C ILE A 428 -1.35 -3.45 -3.35
N PRO A 429 -2.66 -3.21 -3.53
CA PRO A 429 -3.50 -3.98 -4.46
C PRO A 429 -3.00 -3.99 -5.90
N VAL A 430 -2.45 -2.87 -6.37
CA VAL A 430 -1.91 -2.74 -7.73
C VAL A 430 -0.81 -3.76 -8.03
N ALA A 431 0.09 -4.01 -7.09
CA ALA A 431 1.15 -5.00 -7.29
C ALA A 431 0.59 -6.41 -7.50
N GLY A 432 -0.46 -6.74 -6.73
CA GLY A 432 -1.21 -7.99 -6.91
C GLY A 432 -1.91 -8.07 -8.26
N MET A 433 -2.52 -6.98 -8.70
CA MET A 433 -3.19 -6.87 -10.01
C MET A 433 -2.19 -7.01 -11.16
N LEU A 434 -1.06 -6.31 -11.10
CA LEU A 434 0.00 -6.41 -12.13
C LEU A 434 0.54 -7.84 -12.24
N LYS A 435 0.73 -8.52 -11.10
CA LYS A 435 1.17 -9.91 -11.08
C LYS A 435 0.11 -10.86 -11.65
N ASP A 436 -1.16 -10.73 -11.23
CA ASP A 436 -2.27 -11.60 -11.69
C ASP A 436 -2.58 -11.40 -13.18
N LYS A 437 -2.60 -10.15 -13.67
CA LYS A 437 -3.06 -9.82 -15.02
C LYS A 437 -1.94 -9.78 -16.06
N LEU A 438 -0.74 -9.34 -15.68
CA LEU A 438 0.36 -9.10 -16.62
C LEU A 438 1.58 -9.99 -16.34
N GLY A 439 1.65 -10.66 -15.18
CA GLY A 439 2.81 -11.46 -14.79
C GLY A 439 4.00 -10.66 -14.24
N ILE A 440 3.86 -9.35 -14.08
CA ILE A 440 4.92 -8.42 -13.71
C ILE A 440 5.21 -8.53 -12.21
N ASP A 441 6.47 -8.74 -11.84
CA ASP A 441 6.93 -8.67 -10.46
C ASP A 441 7.17 -7.22 -10.02
N THR A 442 7.01 -6.93 -8.73
CA THR A 442 7.14 -5.58 -8.19
C THR A 442 8.27 -5.46 -7.18
N ILE A 443 9.08 -4.43 -7.31
CA ILE A 443 10.09 -4.00 -6.35
C ILE A 443 9.59 -2.74 -5.66
N PHE A 444 9.62 -2.72 -4.33
CA PHE A 444 9.22 -1.55 -3.57
C PHE A 444 10.46 -0.87 -2.98
N MET A 445 10.77 0.30 -3.51
CA MET A 445 11.86 1.18 -3.06
C MET A 445 11.27 2.42 -2.38
N GLY A 446 10.80 2.26 -1.15
CA GLY A 446 10.20 3.34 -0.39
C GLY A 446 11.17 4.04 0.57
N PHE A 447 10.86 5.28 0.88
CA PHE A 447 11.71 6.18 1.66
C PHE A 447 10.98 6.81 2.85
N GLY A 448 9.73 6.41 3.09
CA GLY A 448 8.96 6.81 4.26
C GLY A 448 9.52 6.26 5.58
N LEU A 449 9.04 6.80 6.69
CA LEU A 449 9.38 6.40 8.05
C LEU A 449 8.11 6.08 8.84
N ASP A 450 8.22 5.20 9.84
CA ASP A 450 7.10 4.81 10.72
C ASP A 450 6.40 5.99 11.41
N ASP A 451 7.11 7.12 11.57
CA ASP A 451 6.59 8.31 12.24
C ASP A 451 6.18 9.42 11.26
N ASP A 452 6.06 9.14 9.97
CA ASP A 452 5.63 10.11 8.96
C ASP A 452 4.13 10.44 9.01
N ARG A 453 3.38 9.74 9.86
CA ARG A 453 1.95 9.98 10.10
C ARG A 453 1.10 9.84 8.83
N VAL A 454 1.40 8.83 8.03
CA VAL A 454 0.60 8.46 6.86
C VAL A 454 -0.88 8.37 7.26
N HIS A 455 -1.79 8.90 6.45
CA HIS A 455 -3.24 9.03 6.68
C HIS A 455 -3.66 9.82 7.94
N SER A 456 -2.73 10.49 8.61
CA SER A 456 -3.00 11.23 9.85
C SER A 456 -2.70 12.73 9.71
N PRO A 457 -3.25 13.59 10.59
CA PRO A 457 -2.86 14.98 10.63
C PRO A 457 -1.36 15.19 10.88
N ASN A 458 -0.81 16.21 10.24
CA ASN A 458 0.62 16.55 10.26
C ASN A 458 1.50 15.47 9.63
N GLU A 459 1.03 14.85 8.55
CA GLU A 459 1.84 14.01 7.68
C GLU A 459 3.09 14.77 7.27
N LYS A 460 4.24 14.06 7.22
CA LYS A 460 5.53 14.68 6.93
C LYS A 460 6.39 13.80 6.03
N PHE A 461 7.32 14.43 5.34
CA PHE A 461 8.44 13.75 4.69
C PHE A 461 9.75 14.42 5.08
N GLU A 462 10.70 13.67 5.59
CA GLU A 462 12.01 14.25 5.95
C GLU A 462 12.80 14.56 4.70
N LEU A 463 13.42 15.77 4.67
CA LEU A 463 14.25 16.17 3.52
C LEU A 463 15.42 15.21 3.28
N GLU A 464 15.96 14.60 4.33
CA GLU A 464 16.99 13.56 4.20
C GLU A 464 16.45 12.33 3.45
N CYS A 465 15.22 11.90 3.76
CA CYS A 465 14.56 10.78 3.09
C CYS A 465 14.25 11.10 1.63
N PHE A 466 13.79 12.32 1.34
CA PHE A 466 13.61 12.82 -0.02
C PHE A 466 14.92 12.80 -0.82
N GLU A 467 16.01 13.26 -0.22
CA GLU A 467 17.36 13.21 -0.85
C GLU A 467 17.83 11.77 -1.10
N ILE A 468 17.62 10.87 -0.14
CA ILE A 468 17.93 9.45 -0.30
C ILE A 468 17.12 8.86 -1.46
N GLY A 469 15.83 9.19 -1.57
CA GLY A 469 14.96 8.73 -2.66
C GLY A 469 15.48 9.16 -4.02
N LYS A 470 15.73 10.45 -4.22
CA LYS A 470 16.29 10.99 -5.47
C LYS A 470 17.58 10.28 -5.88
N LYS A 471 18.52 10.15 -4.95
CA LYS A 471 19.82 9.50 -5.19
C LYS A 471 19.65 7.99 -5.49
N SER A 472 18.75 7.31 -4.78
CA SER A 472 18.50 5.88 -4.99
C SER A 472 17.90 5.61 -6.37
N HIS A 473 16.93 6.40 -6.81
CA HIS A 473 16.38 6.30 -8.16
C HIS A 473 17.39 6.64 -9.25
N ALA A 474 18.18 7.69 -9.06
CA ALA A 474 19.25 8.02 -10.03
C ALA A 474 20.31 6.93 -10.11
N ALA A 475 20.69 6.34 -8.97
CA ALA A 475 21.59 5.19 -8.95
C ALA A 475 20.98 3.97 -9.63
N PHE A 476 19.67 3.71 -9.42
CA PHE A 476 18.96 2.60 -10.03
C PHE A 476 18.97 2.69 -11.56
N ILE A 477 18.68 3.87 -12.11
CA ILE A 477 18.81 4.12 -13.56
C ILE A 477 20.23 3.80 -14.03
N GLY A 478 21.27 4.21 -13.27
CA GLY A 478 22.66 3.89 -13.60
C GLY A 478 22.97 2.39 -13.58
N GLU A 479 22.44 1.66 -12.60
CA GLU A 479 22.59 0.21 -12.52
C GLU A 479 21.92 -0.52 -13.71
N LEU A 480 20.78 -0.01 -14.18
CA LEU A 480 20.11 -0.53 -15.38
C LEU A 480 20.88 -0.28 -16.68
N LEU A 481 21.75 0.72 -16.71
CA LEU A 481 22.62 1.03 -17.83
C LEU A 481 23.94 0.25 -17.82
N GLY A 482 24.14 -0.63 -16.84
CA GLY A 482 25.35 -1.45 -16.72
C GLY A 482 26.36 -0.93 -15.67
N GLY A 483 25.94 -0.04 -14.76
CA GLY A 483 26.68 0.42 -13.60
C GLY A 483 27.40 1.73 -13.79
#